data_cb3d8f71a10f73ef466bdc04af1ea85f
#
_entry.id   cb3d8f71a10f73ef466bdc04af1ea85f
#
_cell.length_a   1.000
_cell.length_b   1.000
_cell.length_c   1.000
_cell.angle_alpha   90.00
_cell.angle_beta   90.00
_cell.angle_gamma   90.00
#
_symmetry.space_group_name_H-M   'P 1'
#
loop_
_entity.id
_entity.type
_entity.pdbx_description
1 polymer ?
#
loop_
_entity_poly.entity_id
_entity_poly.type
_entity_poly.pdbx_seq_one_letter_code
_entity_poly.pdbx_strand_id
1 'polypeptide(L)'
;MPASRPADFDAVMLAGGRAARMDGADKPALEVGGLPMMIRVAAAVAAAGAGRLIVVGPDRGGAVGPALAAVAAGLPGGLVTVRESPPGAGPVAALRRGLSEVRAPWLALLAADLPFLTGSWLRAVHAIAASSGRPGAVPVDDGGRQQWLASVWRAEPLRSALDVYTGGSLGGLLGPMEPARVAAGQAQEGSTPGLAPRGAPGGRPPELAPPWFDCDDPAELAAARARFEDGDT
;
A
#
# COMPACT_ATOMS: atom_id res chain seq x y z
N MET A 1 -5.42 32.50 -4.02
CA MET A 1 -4.98 31.16 -3.59
C MET A 1 -4.33 30.49 -4.78
N PRO A 2 -3.03 30.13 -4.74
CA PRO A 2 -2.47 29.32 -5.84
C PRO A 2 -3.23 28.00 -5.86
N ALA A 3 -3.70 27.61 -7.05
CA ALA A 3 -4.31 26.30 -7.26
C ALA A 3 -3.28 25.24 -6.83
N SER A 4 -3.64 24.40 -5.85
CA SER A 4 -2.78 23.30 -5.42
C SER A 4 -2.51 22.42 -6.64
N ARG A 5 -1.24 22.13 -6.90
CA ARG A 5 -0.84 21.20 -7.97
C ARG A 5 -1.63 19.89 -7.80
N PRO A 6 -2.23 19.36 -8.87
CA PRO A 6 -2.95 18.10 -8.75
C PRO A 6 -1.98 17.03 -8.23
N ALA A 7 -2.48 16.17 -7.35
CA ALA A 7 -1.68 15.09 -6.80
C ALA A 7 -1.24 14.13 -7.92
N ASP A 8 0.00 13.67 -7.84
CA ASP A 8 0.59 12.82 -8.88
C ASP A 8 0.03 11.39 -8.85
N PHE A 9 -0.53 10.93 -7.71
CA PHE A 9 -1.12 9.60 -7.59
C PHE A 9 -2.33 9.57 -6.65
N ASP A 10 -3.23 8.61 -6.88
CA ASP A 10 -4.27 8.16 -5.96
C ASP A 10 -3.84 6.83 -5.32
N ALA A 11 -4.45 6.43 -4.20
CA ALA A 11 -4.21 5.12 -3.59
C ALA A 11 -5.46 4.25 -3.65
N VAL A 12 -5.29 3.00 -4.10
CA VAL A 12 -6.30 1.94 -4.06
C VAL A 12 -5.89 0.94 -3.00
N MET A 13 -6.63 0.90 -1.89
CA MET A 13 -6.41 -0.01 -0.78
C MET A 13 -7.42 -1.16 -0.86
N LEU A 14 -6.93 -2.37 -1.10
CA LEU A 14 -7.76 -3.57 -1.09
C LEU A 14 -7.96 -4.02 0.36
N ALA A 15 -9.19 -3.86 0.84
CA ALA A 15 -9.58 -4.15 2.22
C ALA A 15 -10.63 -5.26 2.30
N GLY A 16 -10.86 -5.98 1.20
CA GLY A 16 -11.67 -7.17 1.11
C GLY A 16 -10.83 -8.43 1.29
N GLY A 17 -11.49 -9.54 1.49
CA GLY A 17 -10.87 -10.85 1.62
C GLY A 17 -11.60 -11.70 2.66
N ARG A 18 -11.50 -13.02 2.52
CA ARG A 18 -11.98 -13.93 3.57
C ARG A 18 -10.85 -14.07 4.57
N ALA A 19 -11.03 -13.57 5.78
CA ALA A 19 -10.11 -13.76 6.90
C ALA A 19 -10.17 -15.21 7.42
N ALA A 20 -10.10 -16.19 6.50
CA ALA A 20 -10.23 -17.60 6.85
C ALA A 20 -9.14 -18.11 7.79
N ARG A 21 -8.00 -17.39 7.86
CA ARG A 21 -6.87 -17.72 8.74
C ARG A 21 -6.91 -17.01 10.09
N MET A 22 -7.85 -16.07 10.28
CA MET A 22 -8.02 -15.25 11.48
C MET A 22 -9.38 -15.50 12.15
N ASP A 23 -9.93 -16.70 12.06
CA ASP A 23 -11.22 -17.10 12.67
C ASP A 23 -12.39 -16.16 12.35
N GLY A 24 -12.42 -15.61 11.13
CA GLY A 24 -13.45 -14.67 10.69
C GLY A 24 -13.29 -13.24 11.20
N ALA A 25 -12.22 -12.91 11.92
CA ALA A 25 -11.95 -11.54 12.36
C ALA A 25 -11.74 -10.61 11.16
N ASP A 26 -12.19 -9.35 11.28
CA ASP A 26 -11.93 -8.29 10.29
C ASP A 26 -10.45 -7.89 10.36
N LYS A 27 -9.60 -8.66 9.66
CA LYS A 27 -8.14 -8.54 9.66
C LYS A 27 -7.64 -7.09 9.50
N PRO A 28 -8.12 -6.27 8.54
CA PRO A 28 -7.71 -4.87 8.43
C PRO A 28 -8.03 -4.00 9.65
N ALA A 29 -8.99 -4.40 10.48
CA ALA A 29 -9.37 -3.69 11.70
C ALA A 29 -8.56 -4.15 12.93
N LEU A 30 -7.73 -5.19 12.82
CA LEU A 30 -6.85 -5.63 13.92
C LEU A 30 -5.78 -4.58 14.19
N GLU A 31 -5.50 -4.37 15.47
CA GLU A 31 -4.58 -3.35 15.94
C GLU A 31 -3.14 -3.85 15.99
N VAL A 32 -2.23 -2.98 15.53
CA VAL A 32 -0.79 -3.08 15.69
C VAL A 32 -0.29 -1.73 16.20
N GLY A 33 0.41 -1.70 17.34
CA GLY A 33 0.83 -0.48 17.99
C GLY A 33 -0.34 0.47 18.29
N GLY A 34 -1.45 -0.04 18.82
CA GLY A 34 -2.61 0.75 19.25
C GLY A 34 -3.48 1.35 18.13
N LEU A 35 -3.23 1.01 16.86
CA LEU A 35 -4.04 1.48 15.72
C LEU A 35 -4.41 0.34 14.78
N PRO A 36 -5.64 0.30 14.23
CA PRO A 36 -5.99 -0.63 13.17
C PRO A 36 -5.03 -0.55 11.99
N MET A 37 -4.63 -1.70 11.43
CA MET A 37 -3.66 -1.76 10.33
C MET A 37 -4.08 -0.90 9.13
N MET A 38 -5.35 -0.94 8.75
CA MET A 38 -5.83 -0.12 7.63
C MET A 38 -5.76 1.40 7.91
N ILE A 39 -5.84 1.83 9.17
CA ILE A 39 -5.65 3.25 9.54
C ILE A 39 -4.19 3.63 9.39
N ARG A 40 -3.25 2.74 9.70
CA ARG A 40 -1.81 2.95 9.45
C ARG A 40 -1.52 3.10 7.96
N VAL A 41 -2.09 2.22 7.13
CA VAL A 41 -1.96 2.33 5.67
C VAL A 41 -2.56 3.66 5.16
N ALA A 42 -3.74 4.05 5.64
CA ALA A 42 -4.37 5.31 5.28
C ALA A 42 -3.51 6.53 5.69
N ALA A 43 -2.92 6.50 6.88
CA ALA A 43 -2.01 7.55 7.36
C ALA A 43 -0.74 7.64 6.50
N ALA A 44 -0.16 6.51 6.10
CA ALA A 44 0.98 6.48 5.17
C ALA A 44 0.62 7.07 3.80
N VAL A 45 -0.56 6.76 3.28
CA VAL A 45 -1.10 7.32 2.02
C VAL A 45 -1.25 8.84 2.12
N ALA A 46 -1.83 9.34 3.22
CA ALA A 46 -1.98 10.77 3.46
C ALA A 46 -0.61 11.47 3.58
N ALA A 47 0.32 10.90 4.35
CA ALA A 47 1.68 11.41 4.51
C ALA A 47 2.49 11.38 3.19
N ALA A 48 2.16 10.47 2.27
CA ALA A 48 2.76 10.43 0.94
C ALA A 48 2.25 11.52 -0.01
N GLY A 49 1.14 12.20 0.32
CA GLY A 49 0.55 13.25 -0.50
C GLY A 49 -0.32 12.73 -1.65
N ALA A 50 -0.98 11.60 -1.46
CA ALA A 50 -1.94 11.08 -2.43
C ALA A 50 -3.09 12.06 -2.69
N GLY A 51 -3.69 11.99 -3.88
CA GLY A 51 -4.84 12.81 -4.25
C GLY A 51 -6.12 12.35 -3.54
N ARG A 52 -6.32 11.04 -3.46
CA ARG A 52 -7.44 10.40 -2.77
C ARG A 52 -7.07 9.02 -2.25
N LEU A 53 -7.84 8.55 -1.29
CA LEU A 53 -7.82 7.17 -0.82
C LEU A 53 -9.10 6.45 -1.29
N ILE A 54 -8.92 5.39 -2.06
CA ILE A 54 -10.00 4.54 -2.55
C ILE A 54 -9.90 3.21 -1.80
N VAL A 55 -10.87 2.92 -0.97
CA VAL A 55 -10.95 1.66 -0.20
C VAL A 55 -11.91 0.72 -0.91
N VAL A 56 -11.41 -0.46 -1.28
CA VAL A 56 -12.22 -1.50 -1.93
C VAL A 56 -12.47 -2.63 -0.93
N GLY A 57 -13.71 -2.76 -0.51
CA GLY A 57 -14.11 -3.78 0.47
C GLY A 57 -15.45 -3.47 1.11
N PRO A 58 -15.83 -4.20 2.17
CA PRO A 58 -17.05 -3.93 2.91
C PRO A 58 -16.98 -2.59 3.64
N ASP A 59 -18.13 -1.95 3.81
CA ASP A 59 -18.23 -0.79 4.71
C ASP A 59 -17.85 -1.18 6.13
N ARG A 60 -17.09 -0.31 6.78
CA ARG A 60 -16.66 -0.53 8.16
C ARG A 60 -17.35 0.44 9.10
N GLY A 61 -18.19 -0.14 9.94
CA GLY A 61 -18.83 0.57 11.04
C GLY A 61 -17.89 0.80 12.23
N GLY A 62 -18.48 1.11 13.39
CA GLY A 62 -17.73 1.31 14.63
C GLY A 62 -16.74 2.48 14.53
N ALA A 63 -15.56 2.33 15.13
CA ALA A 63 -14.53 3.36 15.16
C ALA A 63 -13.71 3.47 13.87
N VAL A 64 -13.65 2.42 13.05
CA VAL A 64 -12.74 2.34 11.89
C VAL A 64 -13.19 3.28 10.76
N GLY A 65 -14.47 3.28 10.41
CA GLY A 65 -14.99 4.14 9.34
C GLY A 65 -14.75 5.63 9.59
N PRO A 66 -15.16 6.17 10.74
CA PRO A 66 -14.87 7.57 11.13
C PRO A 66 -13.37 7.89 11.18
N ALA A 67 -12.53 6.97 11.66
CA ALA A 67 -11.08 7.16 11.68
C ALA A 67 -10.48 7.24 10.27
N LEU A 68 -10.92 6.37 9.35
CA LEU A 68 -10.54 6.46 7.93
C LEU A 68 -10.93 7.80 7.32
N ALA A 69 -12.18 8.23 7.55
CA ALA A 69 -12.66 9.51 7.04
C ALA A 69 -11.85 10.68 7.59
N ALA A 70 -11.49 10.65 8.89
CA ALA A 70 -10.67 11.68 9.53
C ALA A 70 -9.26 11.76 8.91
N VAL A 71 -8.60 10.62 8.70
CA VAL A 71 -7.28 10.57 8.05
C VAL A 71 -7.36 11.08 6.61
N ALA A 72 -8.38 10.69 5.87
CA ALA A 72 -8.53 11.06 4.46
C ALA A 72 -9.07 12.47 4.25
N ALA A 73 -9.55 13.16 5.30
CA ALA A 73 -10.04 14.55 5.20
C ALA A 73 -8.96 15.53 4.74
N GLY A 74 -7.67 15.22 4.96
CA GLY A 74 -6.55 16.00 4.46
C GLY A 74 -6.19 15.77 2.98
N LEU A 75 -6.79 14.79 2.33
CA LEU A 75 -6.55 14.48 0.92
C LEU A 75 -7.44 15.36 0.03
N PRO A 76 -6.92 15.94 -1.08
CA PRO A 76 -7.71 16.78 -1.98
C PRO A 76 -8.98 16.13 -2.53
N GLY A 77 -8.94 14.83 -2.82
CA GLY A 77 -10.06 14.03 -3.30
C GLY A 77 -10.76 13.18 -2.24
N GLY A 78 -10.33 13.27 -0.97
CA GLY A 78 -10.94 12.60 0.18
C GLY A 78 -10.91 11.09 0.13
N LEU A 79 -11.87 10.49 0.84
CA LEU A 79 -12.10 9.04 0.90
C LEU A 79 -13.20 8.64 -0.08
N VAL A 80 -12.96 7.55 -0.82
CA VAL A 80 -13.95 6.87 -1.64
C VAL A 80 -14.01 5.41 -1.19
N THR A 81 -15.18 4.94 -0.74
CA THR A 81 -15.39 3.52 -0.40
C THR A 81 -16.24 2.86 -1.49
N VAL A 82 -15.75 1.75 -2.01
CA VAL A 82 -16.41 0.97 -3.06
C VAL A 82 -16.28 -0.52 -2.78
N ARG A 83 -17.09 -1.32 -3.46
CA ARG A 83 -17.06 -2.77 -3.33
C ARG A 83 -17.09 -3.43 -4.70
N GLU A 84 -16.32 -4.48 -4.87
CA GLU A 84 -16.33 -5.32 -6.06
C GLU A 84 -17.66 -6.08 -6.19
N SER A 85 -18.07 -6.37 -7.41
CA SER A 85 -19.28 -7.14 -7.71
C SER A 85 -18.94 -8.32 -8.62
N PRO A 86 -19.30 -9.56 -8.24
CA PRO A 86 -19.88 -9.93 -6.94
C PRO A 86 -18.87 -9.79 -5.79
N PRO A 87 -19.35 -9.63 -4.54
CA PRO A 87 -18.46 -9.56 -3.38
C PRO A 87 -17.59 -10.82 -3.26
N GLY A 88 -16.28 -10.64 -3.03
CA GLY A 88 -15.34 -11.76 -2.93
C GLY A 88 -14.89 -12.31 -4.29
N ALA A 89 -15.08 -11.58 -5.38
CA ALA A 89 -14.63 -11.95 -6.73
C ALA A 89 -13.09 -11.95 -6.91
N GLY A 90 -12.36 -11.64 -5.86
CA GLY A 90 -10.90 -11.70 -5.83
C GLY A 90 -10.20 -10.37 -6.12
N PRO A 91 -8.86 -10.36 -6.02
CA PRO A 91 -8.10 -9.11 -6.02
C PRO A 91 -8.11 -8.37 -7.35
N VAL A 92 -8.25 -9.06 -8.48
CA VAL A 92 -8.34 -8.42 -9.80
C VAL A 92 -9.67 -7.69 -9.97
N ALA A 93 -10.77 -8.29 -9.51
CA ALA A 93 -12.09 -7.64 -9.54
C ALA A 93 -12.12 -6.41 -8.60
N ALA A 94 -11.51 -6.52 -7.42
CA ALA A 94 -11.36 -5.41 -6.49
C ALA A 94 -10.50 -4.30 -7.10
N LEU A 95 -9.36 -4.62 -7.72
CA LEU A 95 -8.53 -3.64 -8.43
C LEU A 95 -9.31 -2.94 -9.55
N ARG A 96 -10.04 -3.69 -10.38
CA ARG A 96 -10.89 -3.14 -11.45
C ARG A 96 -11.90 -2.13 -10.89
N ARG A 97 -12.54 -2.46 -9.78
CA ARG A 97 -13.52 -1.56 -9.14
C ARG A 97 -12.84 -0.32 -8.56
N GLY A 98 -11.71 -0.48 -7.89
CA GLY A 98 -10.94 0.64 -7.34
C GLY A 98 -10.39 1.55 -8.43
N LEU A 99 -9.83 0.98 -9.50
CA LEU A 99 -9.25 1.73 -10.61
C LEU A 99 -10.28 2.61 -11.35
N SER A 100 -11.57 2.25 -11.34
CA SER A 100 -12.62 3.09 -11.92
C SER A 100 -12.80 4.43 -11.20
N GLU A 101 -12.35 4.54 -9.94
CA GLU A 101 -12.40 5.78 -9.15
C GLU A 101 -11.10 6.61 -9.21
N VAL A 102 -10.02 6.05 -9.78
CA VAL A 102 -8.72 6.71 -9.91
C VAL A 102 -8.80 7.83 -10.95
N ARG A 103 -8.35 9.02 -10.56
CA ARG A 103 -8.29 10.23 -11.43
C ARG A 103 -6.87 10.72 -11.67
N ALA A 104 -5.94 10.38 -10.78
CA ALA A 104 -4.53 10.72 -10.93
C ALA A 104 -3.87 9.87 -12.04
N PRO A 105 -2.76 10.32 -12.64
CA PRO A 105 -2.03 9.56 -13.65
C PRO A 105 -1.40 8.28 -13.12
N TRP A 106 -1.16 8.21 -11.80
CA TRP A 106 -0.61 7.06 -11.11
C TRP A 106 -1.54 6.57 -10.02
N LEU A 107 -1.41 5.31 -9.66
CA LEU A 107 -2.03 4.73 -8.48
C LEU A 107 -1.02 3.93 -7.66
N ALA A 108 -1.15 4.00 -6.34
CA ALA A 108 -0.56 3.05 -5.41
C ALA A 108 -1.58 1.93 -5.16
N LEU A 109 -1.19 0.67 -5.40
CA LEU A 109 -1.98 -0.51 -5.11
C LEU A 109 -1.50 -1.14 -3.81
N LEU A 110 -2.35 -1.12 -2.79
CA LEU A 110 -1.98 -1.46 -1.42
C LEU A 110 -2.93 -2.50 -0.83
N ALA A 111 -2.40 -3.39 0.03
CA ALA A 111 -3.22 -4.16 0.96
C ALA A 111 -3.55 -3.30 2.20
N ALA A 112 -4.64 -3.65 2.87
CA ALA A 112 -5.10 -2.93 4.07
C ALA A 112 -4.41 -3.39 5.37
N ASP A 113 -3.50 -4.35 5.29
CA ASP A 113 -2.84 -5.04 6.40
C ASP A 113 -1.31 -4.92 6.38
N LEU A 114 -0.81 -3.77 5.89
CA LEU A 114 0.61 -3.42 5.82
C LEU A 114 0.97 -2.44 6.96
N PRO A 115 1.17 -2.92 8.20
CA PRO A 115 1.31 -2.05 9.38
C PRO A 115 2.59 -1.20 9.37
N PHE A 116 3.61 -1.59 8.61
CA PHE A 116 4.90 -0.90 8.52
C PHE A 116 5.04 0.00 7.29
N LEU A 117 3.98 0.16 6.49
CA LEU A 117 4.00 1.06 5.36
C LEU A 117 4.22 2.51 5.84
N THR A 118 5.14 3.23 5.19
CA THR A 118 5.39 4.66 5.47
C THR A 118 5.15 5.53 4.25
N GLY A 119 4.81 6.80 4.49
CA GLY A 119 4.60 7.76 3.40
C GLY A 119 5.88 8.06 2.62
N SER A 120 7.04 8.08 3.28
CA SER A 120 8.35 8.26 2.64
C SER A 120 8.69 7.11 1.71
N TRP A 121 8.48 5.88 2.14
CA TRP A 121 8.69 4.72 1.32
C TRP A 121 7.77 4.72 0.09
N LEU A 122 6.49 5.05 0.27
CA LEU A 122 5.54 5.12 -0.83
C LEU A 122 5.93 6.18 -1.87
N ARG A 123 6.40 7.36 -1.41
CA ARG A 123 6.96 8.38 -2.30
C ARG A 123 8.18 7.88 -3.06
N ALA A 124 9.08 7.14 -2.40
CA ALA A 124 10.28 6.59 -3.04
C ALA A 124 9.93 5.58 -4.14
N VAL A 125 8.99 4.65 -3.89
CA VAL A 125 8.52 3.70 -4.91
C VAL A 125 7.85 4.44 -6.08
N HIS A 126 7.05 5.48 -5.81
CA HIS A 126 6.45 6.30 -6.84
C HIS A 126 7.53 7.03 -7.68
N ALA A 127 8.55 7.60 -7.05
CA ALA A 127 9.64 8.27 -7.76
C ALA A 127 10.43 7.31 -8.66
N ILE A 128 10.70 6.08 -8.18
CA ILE A 128 11.31 5.02 -8.98
C ILE A 128 10.42 4.66 -10.17
N ALA A 129 9.11 4.46 -9.95
CA ALA A 129 8.16 4.18 -11.02
C ALA A 129 8.18 5.28 -12.08
N ALA A 130 8.11 6.54 -11.66
CA ALA A 130 8.06 7.71 -12.55
C ALA A 130 9.34 7.88 -13.40
N SER A 131 10.51 7.57 -12.82
CA SER A 131 11.81 7.74 -13.49
C SER A 131 12.24 6.53 -14.32
N SER A 132 11.66 5.34 -14.10
CA SER A 132 12.09 4.09 -14.72
C SER A 132 11.73 3.94 -16.19
N GLY A 133 10.79 4.74 -16.71
CA GLY A 133 10.18 4.54 -18.03
C GLY A 133 9.26 3.31 -18.12
N ARG A 134 9.08 2.57 -17.02
CA ARG A 134 8.22 1.37 -16.93
C ARG A 134 6.79 1.75 -16.58
N PRO A 135 5.80 0.86 -16.82
CA PRO A 135 4.39 1.11 -16.48
C PRO A 135 4.10 1.08 -14.98
N GLY A 136 5.06 0.69 -14.15
CA GLY A 136 4.93 0.66 -12.71
C GLY A 136 6.23 0.26 -12.02
N ALA A 137 6.18 0.20 -10.68
CA ALA A 137 7.25 -0.32 -9.84
C ALA A 137 6.67 -1.27 -8.78
N VAL A 138 7.35 -2.39 -8.56
CA VAL A 138 6.97 -3.43 -7.60
C VAL A 138 8.13 -3.76 -6.69
N PRO A 139 7.95 -3.74 -5.36
CA PRO A 139 8.95 -4.21 -4.42
C PRO A 139 9.19 -5.71 -4.59
N VAL A 140 10.43 -6.10 -4.33
CA VAL A 140 10.85 -7.50 -4.37
C VAL A 140 11.51 -7.84 -3.04
N ASP A 141 11.04 -8.90 -2.38
CA ASP A 141 11.64 -9.37 -1.15
C ASP A 141 12.98 -10.10 -1.40
N ASP A 142 13.68 -10.48 -0.33
CA ASP A 142 14.98 -11.15 -0.39
C ASP A 142 14.91 -12.52 -1.08
N GLY A 143 13.73 -13.13 -1.14
CA GLY A 143 13.45 -14.37 -1.88
C GLY A 143 13.14 -14.15 -3.37
N GLY A 144 13.13 -12.90 -3.84
CA GLY A 144 12.81 -12.55 -5.23
C GLY A 144 11.31 -12.51 -5.54
N ARG A 145 10.43 -12.62 -4.54
CA ARG A 145 8.97 -12.55 -4.70
C ARG A 145 8.51 -11.11 -4.83
N GLN A 146 7.69 -10.85 -5.83
CA GLN A 146 7.11 -9.53 -6.10
C GLN A 146 5.93 -9.25 -5.16
N GLN A 147 5.94 -8.08 -4.53
CA GLN A 147 4.96 -7.63 -3.55
C GLN A 147 3.91 -6.75 -4.23
N TRP A 148 2.97 -7.39 -4.93
CA TRP A 148 1.98 -6.73 -5.80
C TRP A 148 1.10 -5.73 -5.05
N LEU A 149 0.76 -6.00 -3.79
CA LEU A 149 -0.10 -5.16 -2.95
C LEU A 149 0.68 -4.11 -2.14
N ALA A 150 1.89 -3.75 -2.61
CA ALA A 150 2.68 -2.64 -2.14
C ALA A 150 3.34 -1.90 -3.33
N SER A 151 2.64 -1.79 -4.47
CA SER A 151 3.18 -1.39 -5.76
C SER A 151 2.56 -0.10 -6.30
N VAL A 152 3.22 0.51 -7.29
CA VAL A 152 2.76 1.75 -7.93
C VAL A 152 2.68 1.55 -9.44
N TRP A 153 1.61 2.07 -10.08
CA TRP A 153 1.31 1.82 -11.48
C TRP A 153 0.80 3.08 -12.20
N ARG A 154 1.13 3.21 -13.47
CA ARG A 154 0.44 4.16 -14.37
C ARG A 154 -1.00 3.69 -14.55
N ALA A 155 -1.95 4.60 -14.34
CA ALA A 155 -3.38 4.26 -14.38
C ALA A 155 -3.82 3.79 -15.76
N GLU A 156 -3.40 4.46 -16.83
CA GLU A 156 -3.86 4.16 -18.19
C GLU A 156 -3.35 2.82 -18.74
N PRO A 157 -2.03 2.48 -18.69
CA PRO A 157 -1.55 1.15 -19.06
C PRO A 157 -2.21 0.03 -18.24
N LEU A 158 -2.49 0.28 -16.95
CA LEU A 158 -3.15 -0.72 -16.12
C LEU A 158 -4.62 -0.91 -16.51
N ARG A 159 -5.35 0.16 -16.90
CA ARG A 159 -6.70 0.04 -17.46
C ARG A 159 -6.70 -0.83 -18.72
N SER A 160 -5.82 -0.50 -19.66
CA SER A 160 -5.69 -1.27 -20.89
C SER A 160 -5.36 -2.76 -20.65
N ALA A 161 -4.47 -3.05 -19.68
CA ALA A 161 -4.16 -4.43 -19.31
C ALA A 161 -5.37 -5.15 -18.68
N LEU A 162 -6.11 -4.45 -17.81
CA LEU A 162 -7.32 -5.00 -17.19
C LEU A 162 -8.43 -5.30 -18.19
N ASP A 163 -8.59 -4.49 -19.24
CA ASP A 163 -9.67 -4.66 -20.22
C ASP A 163 -9.57 -6.00 -20.98
N VAL A 164 -8.35 -6.48 -21.18
CA VAL A 164 -8.10 -7.75 -21.89
C VAL A 164 -7.83 -8.93 -20.97
N TYR A 165 -7.59 -8.68 -19.68
CA TYR A 165 -7.25 -9.74 -18.73
C TYR A 165 -8.49 -10.43 -18.16
N THR A 166 -8.56 -11.76 -18.34
CA THR A 166 -9.66 -12.61 -17.88
C THR A 166 -9.32 -13.47 -16.66
N GLY A 167 -8.05 -13.46 -16.22
CA GLY A 167 -7.60 -14.23 -15.07
C GLY A 167 -7.95 -13.57 -13.72
N GLY A 168 -7.69 -14.29 -12.62
CA GLY A 168 -8.02 -13.85 -11.26
C GLY A 168 -6.83 -13.42 -10.39
N SER A 169 -5.57 -13.60 -10.84
CA SER A 169 -4.39 -13.30 -10.04
C SER A 169 -3.74 -11.98 -10.41
N LEU A 170 -3.28 -11.22 -9.41
CA LEU A 170 -2.53 -9.98 -9.66
C LEU A 170 -1.20 -10.26 -10.38
N GLY A 171 -0.51 -11.33 -10.03
CA GLY A 171 0.73 -11.70 -10.71
C GLY A 171 0.55 -11.99 -12.20
N GLY A 172 -0.57 -12.63 -12.57
CA GLY A 172 -0.90 -12.88 -13.99
C GLY A 172 -1.27 -11.62 -14.76
N LEU A 173 -1.86 -10.63 -14.09
CA LEU A 173 -2.18 -9.33 -14.69
C LEU A 173 -0.95 -8.42 -14.78
N LEU A 174 -0.25 -8.26 -13.67
CA LEU A 174 0.77 -7.21 -13.49
C LEU A 174 2.16 -7.65 -13.95
N GLY A 175 2.46 -8.95 -13.87
CA GLY A 175 3.77 -9.51 -14.27
C GLY A 175 4.11 -9.23 -15.74
N PRO A 176 3.21 -9.50 -16.69
CA PRO A 176 3.45 -9.21 -18.11
C PRO A 176 3.63 -7.73 -18.46
N MET A 177 3.26 -6.81 -17.54
CA MET A 177 3.49 -5.38 -17.72
C MET A 177 4.95 -4.97 -17.48
N GLU A 178 5.80 -5.89 -17.01
CA GLU A 178 7.24 -5.68 -16.77
C GLU A 178 7.58 -4.44 -15.94
N PRO A 179 7.08 -4.32 -14.71
CA PRO A 179 7.37 -3.18 -13.84
C PRO A 179 8.86 -3.08 -13.47
N ALA A 180 9.30 -1.91 -13.05
CA ALA A 180 10.58 -1.77 -12.37
C ALA A 180 10.57 -2.57 -11.06
N ARG A 181 11.62 -3.33 -10.81
CA ARG A 181 11.80 -4.07 -9.54
C ARG A 181 12.53 -3.19 -8.55
N VAL A 182 11.98 -3.05 -7.35
CA VAL A 182 12.53 -2.24 -6.27
C VAL A 182 13.04 -3.19 -5.18
N ALA A 183 14.34 -3.29 -5.01
CA ALA A 183 14.92 -4.10 -3.94
C ALA A 183 14.65 -3.46 -2.56
N ALA A 184 14.65 -4.31 -1.51
CA ALA A 184 14.31 -3.92 -0.14
C ALA A 184 15.03 -2.65 0.36
N GLY A 185 16.30 -2.46 0.00
CA GLY A 185 17.10 -1.31 0.41
C GLY A 185 16.98 -0.06 -0.46
N GLN A 186 16.37 -0.14 -1.65
CA GLN A 186 16.34 0.98 -2.61
C GLN A 186 15.33 2.08 -2.27
N ALA A 187 14.31 1.78 -1.49
CA ALA A 187 13.26 2.72 -1.10
C ALA A 187 13.33 3.08 0.39
N GLN A 188 14.44 2.79 1.08
CA GLN A 188 14.63 3.20 2.48
C GLN A 188 14.96 4.69 2.57
N GLU A 189 14.52 5.32 3.66
CA GLU A 189 14.72 6.74 3.92
C GLU A 189 16.21 7.10 3.90
N GLY A 190 16.58 8.14 3.16
CA GLY A 190 17.90 8.78 3.23
C GLY A 190 18.91 8.34 2.19
N SER A 191 18.59 7.55 1.19
CA SER A 191 19.49 7.30 0.05
C SER A 191 19.51 8.49 -0.90
N THR A 192 20.01 9.65 -0.43
CA THR A 192 20.62 10.64 -1.32
C THR A 192 21.96 10.03 -1.79
N PRO A 193 22.20 9.87 -3.09
CA PRO A 193 23.50 9.42 -3.55
C PRO A 193 24.55 10.45 -3.11
N GLY A 194 25.35 10.15 -2.09
CA GLY A 194 26.52 10.95 -1.78
C GLY A 194 26.82 11.34 -0.34
N LEU A 195 26.06 10.95 0.69
CA LEU A 195 26.50 11.28 2.06
C LEU A 195 26.18 10.14 3.04
N ALA A 196 27.08 9.16 3.10
CA ALA A 196 27.14 8.23 4.22
C ALA A 196 27.72 8.99 5.44
N PRO A 197 27.05 9.02 6.61
CA PRO A 197 27.69 9.50 7.83
C PRO A 197 28.77 8.51 8.25
N ARG A 198 30.02 8.95 8.26
CA ARG A 198 31.16 8.21 8.83
C ARG A 198 31.05 8.24 10.35
N GLY A 199 30.93 7.08 10.99
CA GLY A 199 31.35 6.82 12.36
C GLY A 199 30.30 7.02 13.44
N ALA A 200 29.51 5.97 13.68
CA ALA A 200 29.04 5.68 15.03
C ALA A 200 29.33 4.19 15.33
N PRO A 201 29.85 3.84 16.52
CA PRO A 201 30.15 2.47 16.87
C PRO A 201 28.87 1.70 17.25
N GLY A 202 28.65 0.57 16.59
CA GLY A 202 28.05 -0.62 17.14
C GLY A 202 26.58 -0.56 17.53
N GLY A 203 25.73 -0.94 16.61
CA GLY A 203 24.36 -1.36 16.81
C GLY A 203 23.62 -1.24 15.49
N ARG A 204 23.42 -2.35 14.77
CA ARG A 204 22.46 -2.36 13.66
C ARG A 204 21.12 -1.97 14.29
N PRO A 205 20.41 -0.92 13.80
CA PRO A 205 19.10 -0.62 14.33
C PRO A 205 18.22 -1.87 14.24
N PRO A 206 17.26 -2.09 15.14
CA PRO A 206 16.37 -3.23 15.07
C PRO A 206 15.82 -3.30 13.65
N GLU A 207 15.89 -4.49 13.05
CA GLU A 207 15.53 -4.70 11.65
C GLU A 207 14.03 -4.41 11.52
N LEU A 208 13.70 -3.16 11.16
CA LEU A 208 12.33 -2.74 10.93
C LEU A 208 11.75 -3.70 9.88
N ALA A 209 10.58 -4.26 10.16
CA ALA A 209 9.91 -5.11 9.20
C ALA A 209 9.78 -4.36 7.87
N PRO A 210 9.90 -5.08 6.74
CA PRO A 210 9.77 -4.43 5.44
C PRO A 210 8.39 -3.78 5.30
N PRO A 211 8.27 -2.64 4.59
CA PRO A 211 7.02 -1.91 4.41
C PRO A 211 5.87 -2.72 3.80
N TRP A 212 6.20 -3.82 3.11
CA TRP A 212 5.24 -4.78 2.54
C TRP A 212 4.99 -6.00 3.42
N PHE A 213 5.44 -5.98 4.68
CA PHE A 213 5.11 -7.04 5.64
C PHE A 213 3.60 -7.04 5.86
N ASP A 214 2.95 -8.14 5.51
CA ASP A 214 1.53 -8.38 5.74
C ASP A 214 1.33 -9.28 6.98
N CYS A 215 0.15 -9.22 7.57
CA CYS A 215 -0.19 -10.00 8.76
C CYS A 215 -1.18 -11.11 8.40
N ASP A 216 -0.77 -12.08 7.58
CA ASP A 216 -1.66 -13.11 7.02
C ASP A 216 -2.15 -14.14 8.04
N ASP A 217 -1.45 -14.29 9.15
CA ASP A 217 -1.81 -15.22 10.22
C ASP A 217 -1.57 -14.63 11.63
N PRO A 218 -2.04 -15.31 12.71
CA PRO A 218 -1.87 -14.84 14.08
C PRO A 218 -0.41 -14.68 14.52
N ALA A 219 0.52 -15.49 13.99
CA ALA A 219 1.95 -15.40 14.34
C ALA A 219 2.57 -14.15 13.74
N GLU A 220 2.25 -13.82 12.50
CA GLU A 220 2.69 -12.58 11.84
C GLU A 220 2.12 -11.34 12.52
N LEU A 221 0.84 -11.38 12.94
CA LEU A 221 0.23 -10.31 13.74
C LEU A 221 0.95 -10.13 15.10
N ALA A 222 1.27 -11.22 15.80
CA ALA A 222 2.00 -11.16 17.04
C ALA A 222 3.42 -10.60 16.83
N ALA A 223 4.11 -11.02 15.76
CA ALA A 223 5.42 -10.49 15.40
C ALA A 223 5.36 -9.00 15.05
N ALA A 224 4.32 -8.55 14.36
CA ALA A 224 4.11 -7.13 14.07
C ALA A 224 3.92 -6.31 15.35
N ARG A 225 3.12 -6.80 16.29
CA ARG A 225 2.89 -6.15 17.60
C ARG A 225 4.17 -6.01 18.40
N ALA A 226 4.93 -7.11 18.55
CA ALA A 226 6.20 -7.10 19.28
C ALA A 226 7.19 -6.07 18.70
N ARG A 227 7.30 -5.97 17.38
CA ARG A 227 8.20 -4.99 16.73
C ARG A 227 7.81 -3.53 16.97
N PHE A 228 6.52 -3.24 17.16
CA PHE A 228 6.09 -1.90 17.55
C PHE A 228 6.39 -1.59 19.01
N GLU A 229 6.31 -2.56 19.92
CA GLU A 229 6.65 -2.40 21.33
C GLU A 229 8.15 -2.19 21.52
N ASP A 230 8.99 -2.89 20.77
CA ASP A 230 10.46 -2.77 20.80
C ASP A 230 10.99 -1.47 20.19
N GLY A 231 10.23 -0.84 19.28
CA GLY A 231 10.62 0.41 18.60
C GLY A 231 10.22 1.69 19.33
N ASP A 232 9.42 1.60 20.38
CA ASP A 232 8.93 2.74 21.18
C ASP A 232 9.79 3.00 22.46
N THR A 233 10.96 2.36 22.55
CA THR A 233 11.99 2.58 23.57
C THR A 233 13.24 3.17 22.93
#